data_e2da2f67131b502f9de92c19da675433
#
_entry.id   e2da2f67131b502f9de92c19da675433
#
_cell.length_a   1.000
_cell.length_b   1.000
_cell.length_c   1.000
_cell.angle_alpha   90.00
_cell.angle_beta   90.00
_cell.angle_gamma   90.00
#
_symmetry.space_group_name_H-M   'P 1'
#
loop_
_entity.id
_entity.type
_entity.pdbx_description
1 polymer ?
#
loop_
_entity_poly.entity_id
_entity_poly.type
_entity_poly.pdbx_seq_one_letter_code
_entity_poly.pdbx_strand_id
1 'polypeptide(L)'
;MTAEPWLALAARTLEKHGLEAVLIGNAAAALQGSPVTTVDLDFMFRKTPRNLTRLKRVADELGAVVLTPYYPASGLYRVVRDRDGLQLDFMGRVDGIRSFESLRSRASAVRFGRASLLVASLPDIIKSKAAAGRPRDKAVLPVLRRTLREKEAAES
;
A
#
# COMPACT_ATOMS: atom_id res chain seq x y z
N MET A 1 6.35 4.09 -17.25
CA MET A 1 5.22 3.18 -16.98
C MET A 1 4.47 3.67 -15.74
N THR A 2 3.17 3.79 -15.81
CA THR A 2 2.36 4.19 -14.68
C THR A 2 2.05 2.98 -13.78
N ALA A 3 1.75 3.22 -12.51
CA ALA A 3 1.40 2.16 -11.57
C ALA A 3 -0.03 1.63 -11.76
N GLU A 4 -0.84 2.30 -12.57
CA GLU A 4 -2.27 1.97 -12.70
C GLU A 4 -2.57 0.55 -13.16
N PRO A 5 -1.87 -0.04 -14.16
CA PRO A 5 -2.11 -1.43 -14.53
C PRO A 5 -1.80 -2.41 -13.39
N TRP A 6 -0.76 -2.12 -12.61
CA TRP A 6 -0.40 -2.93 -11.44
C TRP A 6 -1.45 -2.81 -10.33
N LEU A 7 -2.00 -1.60 -10.13
CA LEU A 7 -3.05 -1.36 -9.15
C LEU A 7 -4.33 -2.11 -9.51
N ALA A 8 -4.71 -2.09 -10.79
CA ALA A 8 -5.88 -2.83 -11.25
C ALA A 8 -5.69 -4.33 -11.07
N LEU A 9 -4.51 -4.85 -11.41
CA LEU A 9 -4.18 -6.26 -11.23
C LEU A 9 -4.20 -6.64 -9.75
N ALA A 10 -3.59 -5.82 -8.90
CA ALA A 10 -3.59 -6.04 -7.47
C ALA A 10 -5.02 -6.04 -6.92
N ALA A 11 -5.84 -5.06 -7.30
CA ALA A 11 -7.22 -4.98 -6.84
C ALA A 11 -7.99 -6.27 -7.13
N ARG A 12 -7.91 -6.76 -8.37
CA ARG A 12 -8.61 -7.98 -8.76
C ARG A 12 -8.11 -9.19 -7.99
N THR A 13 -6.79 -9.32 -7.86
CA THR A 13 -6.19 -10.51 -7.27
C THR A 13 -6.38 -10.54 -5.75
N LEU A 14 -6.18 -9.43 -5.08
CA LEU A 14 -6.38 -9.33 -3.64
C LEU A 14 -7.85 -9.59 -3.27
N GLU A 15 -8.77 -8.97 -4.01
CA GLU A 15 -10.20 -9.13 -3.75
C GLU A 15 -10.64 -10.57 -3.98
N LYS A 16 -10.19 -11.18 -5.08
CA LYS A 16 -10.54 -12.58 -5.42
C LYS A 16 -10.15 -13.54 -4.31
N HIS A 17 -8.99 -13.35 -3.69
CA HIS A 17 -8.49 -14.24 -2.64
C HIS A 17 -8.83 -13.75 -1.23
N GLY A 18 -9.54 -12.66 -1.11
CA GLY A 18 -9.95 -12.12 0.19
C GLY A 18 -8.79 -11.68 1.07
N LEU A 19 -7.67 -11.26 0.47
CA LEU A 19 -6.50 -10.81 1.21
C LEU A 19 -6.82 -9.47 1.89
N GLU A 20 -6.73 -9.44 3.22
CA GLU A 20 -6.99 -8.24 3.99
C GLU A 20 -5.74 -7.36 4.00
N ALA A 21 -5.78 -6.29 3.19
CA ALA A 21 -4.66 -5.38 3.03
C ALA A 21 -5.15 -3.97 2.71
N VAL A 22 -4.34 -2.98 3.05
CA VAL A 22 -4.61 -1.55 2.78
C VAL A 22 -3.39 -0.99 2.06
N LEU A 23 -3.60 -0.36 0.91
CA LEU A 23 -2.52 0.30 0.16
C LEU A 23 -2.03 1.51 0.95
N ILE A 24 -0.71 1.62 1.09
CA ILE A 24 -0.04 2.72 1.80
C ILE A 24 1.00 3.36 0.89
N GLY A 25 1.80 4.24 1.44
CA GLY A 25 2.94 4.83 0.74
C GLY A 25 2.58 5.79 -0.38
N ASN A 26 3.53 6.00 -1.28
CA ASN A 26 3.37 6.97 -2.37
C ASN A 26 2.24 6.60 -3.34
N ALA A 27 2.01 5.31 -3.57
CA ALA A 27 0.90 4.88 -4.42
C ALA A 27 -0.45 5.33 -3.85
N ALA A 28 -0.64 5.16 -2.54
CA ALA A 28 -1.86 5.62 -1.88
C ALA A 28 -2.00 7.14 -1.93
N ALA A 29 -0.89 7.86 -1.76
CA ALA A 29 -0.88 9.32 -1.84
C ALA A 29 -1.21 9.81 -3.25
N ALA A 30 -0.64 9.17 -4.27
CA ALA A 30 -0.89 9.52 -5.67
C ALA A 30 -2.36 9.36 -6.04
N LEU A 31 -3.01 8.32 -5.55
CA LEU A 31 -4.45 8.11 -5.78
C LEU A 31 -5.31 9.19 -5.15
N GLN A 32 -4.78 9.95 -4.22
CA GLN A 32 -5.48 11.04 -3.55
C GLN A 32 -5.05 12.41 -4.04
N GLY A 33 -4.34 12.45 -5.16
CA GLY A 33 -3.99 13.69 -5.83
C GLY A 33 -2.60 14.24 -5.53
N SER A 34 -1.79 13.56 -4.73
CA SER A 34 -0.42 14.02 -4.47
C SER A 34 0.44 13.84 -5.72
N PRO A 35 1.19 14.88 -6.14
CA PRO A 35 2.06 14.79 -7.31
C PRO A 35 3.36 14.06 -6.96
N VAL A 36 3.26 12.78 -6.64
CA VAL A 36 4.39 11.91 -6.32
C VAL A 36 4.42 10.74 -7.31
N THR A 37 5.62 10.25 -7.59
CA THR A 37 5.79 9.09 -8.46
C THR A 37 6.07 7.87 -7.61
N THR A 38 5.63 6.72 -8.09
CA THR A 38 5.89 5.45 -7.45
C THR A 38 5.88 4.33 -8.49
N VAL A 39 6.75 3.36 -8.29
CA VAL A 39 6.76 2.10 -9.05
C VAL A 39 6.52 0.93 -8.11
N ASP A 40 6.58 1.18 -6.80
CA ASP A 40 6.38 0.16 -5.77
C ASP A 40 4.98 0.28 -5.19
N LEU A 41 4.36 -0.86 -4.96
CA LEU A 41 3.05 -0.93 -4.29
C LEU A 41 3.26 -1.53 -2.92
N ASP A 42 3.03 -0.71 -1.90
CA ASP A 42 3.21 -1.11 -0.50
C ASP A 42 1.85 -1.25 0.18
N PHE A 43 1.71 -2.31 0.96
CA PHE A 43 0.49 -2.61 1.69
C PHE A 43 0.80 -2.89 3.15
N MET A 44 -0.07 -2.44 4.04
CA MET A 44 -0.16 -3.01 5.37
C MET A 44 -1.21 -4.10 5.31
N PHE A 45 -0.92 -5.28 5.87
CA PHE A 45 -1.87 -6.39 5.84
C PHE A 45 -2.04 -6.99 7.22
N ARG A 46 -3.18 -7.67 7.43
CA ARG A 46 -3.41 -8.38 8.68
C ARG A 46 -2.54 -9.63 8.70
N LYS A 47 -1.58 -9.66 9.61
CA LYS A 47 -0.63 -10.77 9.70
C LYS A 47 -1.19 -11.90 10.55
N THR A 48 -2.04 -12.71 9.95
CA THR A 48 -2.62 -13.92 10.56
C THR A 48 -2.30 -15.13 9.68
N PRO A 49 -2.31 -16.35 10.24
CA PRO A 49 -2.08 -17.55 9.43
C PRO A 49 -3.02 -17.65 8.22
N ARG A 50 -4.29 -17.32 8.41
CA ARG A 50 -5.27 -17.31 7.31
C ARG A 50 -4.89 -16.33 6.21
N ASN A 51 -4.52 -15.13 6.60
CA ASN A 51 -4.17 -14.09 5.63
C ASN A 51 -2.84 -14.39 4.92
N LEU A 52 -1.90 -15.04 5.61
CA LEU A 52 -0.65 -15.51 5.00
C LEU A 52 -0.92 -16.58 3.94
N THR A 53 -1.88 -17.47 4.18
CA THR A 53 -2.31 -18.45 3.19
C THR A 53 -2.89 -17.75 1.96
N ARG A 54 -3.69 -16.71 2.18
CA ARG A 54 -4.27 -15.91 1.09
C ARG A 54 -3.19 -15.19 0.29
N LEU A 55 -2.16 -14.70 0.97
CA LEU A 55 -1.02 -14.05 0.30
C LEU A 55 -0.32 -15.03 -0.65
N LYS A 56 -0.11 -16.27 -0.22
CA LYS A 56 0.49 -17.30 -1.07
C LYS A 56 -0.36 -17.57 -2.30
N ARG A 57 -1.67 -17.60 -2.15
CA ARG A 57 -2.60 -17.81 -3.28
C ARG A 57 -2.54 -16.64 -4.25
N VAL A 58 -2.43 -15.42 -3.75
CA VAL A 58 -2.25 -14.23 -4.59
C VAL A 58 -0.97 -14.36 -5.41
N ALA A 59 0.13 -14.72 -4.76
CA ALA A 59 1.41 -14.89 -5.43
C ALA A 59 1.33 -15.98 -6.51
N ASP A 60 0.70 -17.12 -6.19
CA ASP A 60 0.55 -18.22 -7.13
C ASP A 60 -0.24 -17.79 -8.37
N GLU A 61 -1.34 -17.08 -8.18
CA GLU A 61 -2.15 -16.60 -9.31
C GLU A 61 -1.38 -15.62 -10.17
N LEU A 62 -0.54 -14.77 -9.57
CA LEU A 62 0.27 -13.81 -10.30
C LEU A 62 1.48 -14.43 -10.99
N GLY A 63 1.76 -15.71 -10.72
CA GLY A 63 2.98 -16.34 -11.20
C GLY A 63 4.22 -15.72 -10.56
N ALA A 64 4.08 -15.29 -9.31
CA ALA A 64 5.11 -14.61 -8.54
C ALA A 64 5.63 -15.49 -7.41
N VAL A 65 6.76 -15.10 -6.83
CA VAL A 65 7.32 -15.76 -5.65
C VAL A 65 7.21 -14.83 -4.45
N VAL A 66 7.12 -15.40 -3.26
CA VAL A 66 7.11 -14.65 -2.01
C VAL A 66 8.50 -14.71 -1.39
N LEU A 67 9.10 -13.54 -1.22
CA LEU A 67 10.39 -13.40 -0.54
C LEU A 67 10.13 -12.79 0.84
N THR A 68 10.91 -13.24 1.82
CA THR A 68 10.88 -12.68 3.17
C THR A 68 12.24 -12.06 3.47
N PRO A 69 12.52 -10.84 2.95
CA PRO A 69 13.83 -10.23 3.13
C PRO A 69 14.14 -10.02 4.61
N TYR A 70 15.33 -10.40 5.00
CA TYR A 70 15.78 -10.27 6.37
C TYR A 70 16.15 -8.81 6.68
N TYR A 71 16.62 -8.09 5.67
CA TYR A 71 17.09 -6.72 5.81
C TYR A 71 16.51 -5.90 4.67
N PRO A 72 16.13 -4.64 4.90
CA PRO A 72 16.24 -3.87 6.15
C PRO A 72 15.11 -4.11 7.14
N ALA A 73 14.04 -4.81 6.76
CA ALA A 73 12.87 -4.97 7.62
C ALA A 73 12.49 -6.44 7.76
N SER A 74 12.56 -6.95 8.99
CA SER A 74 11.98 -8.25 9.31
C SER A 74 10.45 -8.11 9.29
N GLY A 75 9.75 -9.14 8.81
CA GLY A 75 8.29 -9.12 8.71
C GLY A 75 7.73 -8.53 7.42
N LEU A 76 8.60 -8.20 6.48
CA LEU A 76 8.21 -7.83 5.13
C LEU A 76 8.03 -9.10 4.29
N TYR A 77 6.93 -9.14 3.55
CA TYR A 77 6.66 -10.18 2.56
C TYR A 77 6.64 -9.51 1.19
N ARG A 78 7.57 -9.87 0.34
CA ARG A 78 7.71 -9.27 -0.99
C ARG A 78 7.26 -10.25 -2.05
N VAL A 79 6.22 -9.88 -2.79
CA VAL A 79 5.71 -10.67 -3.92
C VAL A 79 6.36 -10.11 -5.17
N VAL A 80 7.16 -10.95 -5.85
CA VAL A 80 7.97 -10.52 -6.99
C VAL A 80 7.70 -11.40 -8.19
N ARG A 81 7.54 -10.75 -9.34
CA ARG A 81 7.43 -11.43 -10.63
C ARG A 81 8.51 -10.86 -11.55
N ASP A 82 9.57 -11.66 -11.78
CA ASP A 82 10.78 -11.19 -12.46
C ASP A 82 10.56 -10.81 -13.93
N ARG A 83 9.66 -11.52 -14.61
CA ARG A 83 9.47 -11.32 -16.06
C ARG A 83 9.10 -9.88 -16.45
N ASP A 84 8.46 -9.14 -15.55
CA ASP A 84 8.00 -7.77 -15.83
C ASP A 84 8.25 -6.80 -14.67
N GLY A 85 8.92 -7.27 -13.61
CA GLY A 85 9.29 -6.43 -12.49
C GLY A 85 8.17 -6.09 -11.52
N LEU A 86 7.03 -6.78 -11.58
CA LEU A 86 5.96 -6.56 -10.61
C LEU A 86 6.47 -6.84 -9.21
N GLN A 87 6.25 -5.90 -8.28
CA GLN A 87 6.61 -6.06 -6.88
C GLN A 87 5.51 -5.49 -6.01
N LEU A 88 5.00 -6.34 -5.11
CA LEU A 88 4.04 -5.95 -4.09
C LEU A 88 4.65 -6.26 -2.73
N ASP A 89 4.74 -5.26 -1.88
CA ASP A 89 5.30 -5.41 -0.54
C ASP A 89 4.20 -5.39 0.50
N PHE A 90 4.20 -6.38 1.39
CA PHE A 90 3.19 -6.53 2.44
C PHE A 90 3.86 -6.51 3.80
N MET A 91 3.41 -5.61 4.66
CA MET A 91 3.97 -5.41 6.00
C MET A 91 2.89 -5.56 7.05
N GLY A 92 3.19 -6.31 8.11
CA GLY A 92 2.27 -6.47 9.23
C GLY A 92 2.32 -5.30 10.20
N ARG A 93 3.41 -4.52 10.16
CA ARG A 93 3.62 -3.34 10.99
C ARG A 93 4.10 -2.18 10.14
N VAL A 94 3.59 -1.00 10.43
CA VAL A 94 3.96 0.22 9.71
C VAL A 94 4.21 1.31 10.76
N ASP A 95 5.34 2.02 10.62
CA ASP A 95 5.70 3.09 11.56
C ASP A 95 4.58 4.13 11.66
N GLY A 96 4.31 4.56 12.89
CA GLY A 96 3.29 5.57 13.15
C GLY A 96 1.85 5.07 13.07
N ILE A 97 1.62 3.83 12.68
CA ILE A 97 0.28 3.24 12.58
C ILE A 97 0.10 2.25 13.71
N ARG A 98 -0.96 2.44 14.48
CA ARG A 98 -1.24 1.68 15.69
C ARG A 98 -1.54 0.20 15.41
N SER A 99 -2.38 -0.06 14.40
CA SER A 99 -2.82 -1.41 14.08
C SER A 99 -3.43 -1.43 12.69
N PHE A 100 -3.55 -2.63 12.13
CA PHE A 100 -4.24 -2.82 10.86
C PHE A 100 -5.71 -2.36 10.95
N GLU A 101 -6.42 -2.70 12.03
CA GLU A 101 -7.81 -2.28 12.23
C GLU A 101 -7.95 -0.76 12.24
N SER A 102 -7.02 -0.09 12.92
CA SER A 102 -7.02 1.37 12.99
C SER A 102 -6.85 1.98 11.60
N LEU A 103 -5.87 1.50 10.84
CA LEU A 103 -5.64 1.97 9.47
C LEU A 103 -6.85 1.72 8.58
N ARG A 104 -7.37 0.50 8.62
CA ARG A 104 -8.52 0.10 7.81
C ARG A 104 -9.76 0.93 8.13
N SER A 105 -9.98 1.28 9.38
CA SER A 105 -11.16 2.05 9.79
C SER A 105 -11.22 3.44 9.13
N ARG A 106 -10.08 3.98 8.73
CA ARG A 106 -9.99 5.30 8.09
C ARG A 106 -9.70 5.21 6.59
N ALA A 107 -9.52 3.99 6.07
CA ALA A 107 -9.23 3.79 4.66
C ALA A 107 -10.48 3.96 3.80
N SER A 108 -10.29 4.28 2.53
CA SER A 108 -11.36 4.41 1.55
C SER A 108 -11.17 3.38 0.45
N ALA A 109 -12.27 2.89 -0.10
CA ALA A 109 -12.23 1.99 -1.23
C ALA A 109 -12.07 2.79 -2.53
N VAL A 110 -11.09 2.40 -3.34
CA VAL A 110 -10.89 2.97 -4.67
C VAL A 110 -11.12 1.87 -5.69
N ARG A 111 -11.97 2.15 -6.68
CA ARG A 111 -12.37 1.15 -7.68
C ARG A 111 -11.41 1.12 -8.87
N PHE A 112 -11.15 -0.11 -9.31
CA PHE A 112 -10.40 -0.40 -10.53
C PHE A 112 -11.25 -1.42 -11.32
N GLY A 113 -12.10 -0.91 -12.21
CA GLY A 113 -13.07 -1.76 -12.88
C GLY A 113 -14.12 -2.28 -11.90
N ARG A 114 -14.19 -3.61 -11.75
CA ARG A 114 -15.15 -4.26 -10.83
C ARG A 114 -14.54 -4.55 -9.47
N ALA A 115 -13.24 -4.40 -9.33
CA ALA A 115 -12.54 -4.66 -8.08
C ALA A 115 -12.21 -3.36 -7.37
N SER A 116 -11.92 -3.45 -6.08
CA SER A 116 -11.55 -2.29 -5.26
C SER A 116 -10.32 -2.60 -4.44
N LEU A 117 -9.56 -1.54 -4.12
CA LEU A 117 -8.52 -1.58 -3.10
C LEU A 117 -8.91 -0.66 -1.97
N LEU A 118 -8.61 -1.06 -0.74
CA LEU A 118 -8.64 -0.14 0.38
C LEU A 118 -7.35 0.69 0.33
N VAL A 119 -7.52 2.00 0.44
CA VAL A 119 -6.42 2.96 0.34
C VAL A 119 -6.35 3.76 1.63
N ALA A 120 -5.17 3.83 2.24
CA ALA A 120 -4.98 4.55 3.50
C ALA A 120 -5.33 6.02 3.35
N SER A 121 -5.85 6.61 4.43
CA SER A 121 -6.13 8.04 4.45
C SER A 121 -4.84 8.84 4.33
N LEU A 122 -4.91 10.02 3.75
CA LEU A 122 -3.74 10.89 3.61
C LEU A 122 -3.12 11.27 4.96
N PRO A 123 -3.91 11.58 6.02
CA PRO A 123 -3.33 11.77 7.35
C PRO A 123 -2.52 10.59 7.86
N ASP A 124 -2.99 9.36 7.62
CA ASP A 124 -2.25 8.16 8.04
C ASP A 124 -0.95 7.98 7.25
N ILE A 125 -0.97 8.28 5.96
CA ILE A 125 0.23 8.23 5.13
C ILE A 125 1.28 9.22 5.63
N ILE A 126 0.85 10.44 5.92
CA ILE A 126 1.71 11.49 6.47
C ILE A 126 2.31 11.05 7.81
N LYS A 127 1.47 10.54 8.69
CA LYS A 127 1.88 10.06 10.02
C LYS A 127 2.93 8.95 9.91
N SER A 128 2.71 8.00 9.01
CA SER A 128 3.64 6.90 8.79
C SER A 128 5.00 7.39 8.28
N LYS A 129 5.00 8.28 7.30
CA LYS A 129 6.25 8.82 6.75
C LYS A 129 7.00 9.67 7.76
N ALA A 130 6.28 10.48 8.55
CA ALA A 130 6.90 11.28 9.61
C ALA A 130 7.54 10.38 10.67
N ALA A 131 6.87 9.29 11.05
CA ALA A 131 7.40 8.36 12.03
C ALA A 131 8.62 7.58 11.50
N ALA A 132 8.61 7.17 10.24
CA ALA A 132 9.73 6.49 9.61
C ALA A 132 10.96 7.41 9.51
N GLY A 133 10.74 8.67 9.16
CA GLY A 133 11.76 9.71 9.22
C GLY A 133 12.97 9.54 8.33
N ARG A 134 12.90 8.70 7.29
CA ARG A 134 14.00 8.53 6.33
C ARG A 134 14.11 9.81 5.48
N PRO A 135 15.29 10.11 4.90
CA PRO A 135 15.42 11.30 4.04
C PRO A 135 14.37 11.38 2.94
N ARG A 136 14.08 10.27 2.28
CA ARG A 136 13.05 10.22 1.24
C ARG A 136 11.65 10.48 1.78
N ASP A 137 11.37 10.07 3.01
CA ASP A 137 10.07 10.32 3.66
C ASP A 137 9.93 11.80 4.00
N LYS A 138 10.99 12.39 4.55
CA LYS A 138 11.00 13.81 4.88
C LYS A 138 10.86 14.69 3.64
N ALA A 139 11.44 14.25 2.52
CA ALA A 139 11.39 15.00 1.27
C ALA A 139 9.96 15.11 0.71
N VAL A 140 9.11 14.09 0.89
CA VAL A 140 7.75 14.12 0.36
C VAL A 140 6.73 14.72 1.32
N LEU A 141 7.04 14.84 2.62
CA LEU A 141 6.09 15.35 3.61
C LEU A 141 5.49 16.72 3.26
N PRO A 142 6.26 17.73 2.80
CA PRO A 142 5.65 19.00 2.42
C PRO A 142 4.63 18.87 1.32
N VAL A 143 4.87 18.00 0.33
CA VAL A 143 3.96 17.76 -0.79
C VAL A 143 2.68 17.11 -0.29
N LEU A 144 2.79 16.10 0.57
CA LEU A 144 1.65 15.39 1.13
C LEU A 144 0.79 16.32 1.99
N ARG A 145 1.43 17.15 2.81
CA ARG A 145 0.73 18.10 3.66
C ARG A 145 -0.02 19.15 2.85
N ARG A 146 0.58 19.60 1.75
CA ARG A 146 -0.08 20.52 0.83
C ARG A 146 -1.33 19.86 0.22
N THR A 147 -1.21 18.64 -0.25
CA THR A 147 -2.33 17.90 -0.82
C THR A 147 -3.46 17.77 0.21
N LEU A 148 -3.13 17.46 1.45
CA LEU A 148 -4.12 17.35 2.51
C LEU A 148 -4.85 18.68 2.74
N ARG A 149 -4.10 19.79 2.82
CA ARG A 149 -4.70 21.12 2.98
C ARG A 149 -5.64 21.45 1.83
N GLU A 150 -5.23 21.17 0.60
CA GLU A 150 -6.06 21.44 -0.58
C GLU A 150 -7.32 20.58 -0.57
N LYS A 151 -7.20 19.33 -0.17
CA LYS A 151 -8.31 18.41 -0.08
C LYS A 151 -9.32 18.86 0.99
N GLU A 152 -8.83 19.26 2.17
CA GLU A 152 -9.67 19.75 3.25
C GLU A 152 -10.37 21.06 2.86
N ALA A 153 -9.68 21.95 2.15
CA ALA A 153 -10.26 23.20 1.68
C ALA A 153 -11.39 22.95 0.66
N ALA A 154 -11.22 21.95 -0.20
CA ALA A 154 -12.23 21.58 -1.18
C ALA A 154 -13.47 20.97 -0.55
N GLU A 155 -13.33 20.35 0.62
CA GLU A 155 -14.42 19.69 1.34
C GLU A 155 -15.18 20.63 2.28
N SER A 156 -14.63 21.82 2.55
CA SER A 156 -15.26 22.80 3.47
C SER A 156 -16.27 23.70 2.78
#